data_909b05c30c5e8ce4191a660578591c28
#
_entry.id   909b05c30c5e8ce4191a660578591c28
#
_cell.length_a   1.000
_cell.length_b   1.000
_cell.length_c   1.000
_cell.angle_alpha   90.00
_cell.angle_beta   90.00
_cell.angle_gamma   90.00
#
_symmetry.space_group_name_H-M   'P 1'
#
loop_
_entity.id
_entity.type
_entity.pdbx_description
1 polymer ?
#
loop_
_entity_poly.entity_id
_entity_poly.type
_entity_poly.pdbx_seq_one_letter_code
_entity_poly.pdbx_strand_id
1 'polypeptide(L)'
;GYMSSNCLFQSPEVFKMAVAVAPVTNWRFYDNIYTERYMGLPADNGDGYDADSPLSHVDGLDGKYPLIHGTGDDNVHVQNSMRMVEALIQADKDFQWFAYPDKNHGIFGGNTRMHLYRMMTGFIAENL
;
A
#
# COMPACT_ATOMS: atom_id res chain seq x y z
N GLY A 1 -2.72 5.19 0.73
CA GLY A 1 -2.10 4.01 0.10
C GLY A 1 -3.10 3.00 -0.41
N TYR A 2 -4.14 2.66 0.36
CA TYR A 2 -5.18 1.70 -0.05
C TYR A 2 -5.86 2.11 -1.37
N MET A 3 -6.36 3.34 -1.43
CA MET A 3 -7.05 3.87 -2.62
C MET A 3 -6.09 4.04 -3.80
N SER A 4 -4.85 4.51 -3.56
CA SER A 4 -3.84 4.63 -4.62
C SER A 4 -3.55 3.29 -5.29
N SER A 5 -3.41 2.24 -4.49
CA SER A 5 -3.20 0.87 -4.99
C SER A 5 -4.39 0.38 -5.80
N ASN A 6 -5.61 0.50 -5.25
CA ASN A 6 -6.82 0.07 -5.93
C ASN A 6 -7.07 0.81 -7.25
N CYS A 7 -6.85 2.12 -7.29
CA CYS A 7 -7.00 2.90 -8.52
C CYS A 7 -6.07 2.40 -9.63
N LEU A 8 -4.78 2.20 -9.31
CA LEU A 8 -3.82 1.72 -10.30
C LEU A 8 -4.12 0.28 -10.76
N PHE A 9 -4.45 -0.63 -9.82
CA PHE A 9 -4.63 -2.03 -10.13
C PHE A 9 -5.95 -2.33 -10.87
N GLN A 10 -7.00 -1.54 -10.61
CA GLN A 10 -8.31 -1.75 -11.21
C GLN A 10 -8.61 -0.84 -12.41
N SER A 11 -7.80 0.21 -12.64
CA SER A 11 -8.00 1.15 -13.76
C SER A 11 -6.67 1.58 -14.37
N PRO A 12 -5.85 0.62 -14.85
CA PRO A 12 -4.54 0.93 -15.43
C PRO A 12 -4.61 1.76 -16.71
N GLU A 13 -5.75 1.76 -17.39
CA GLU A 13 -6.01 2.60 -18.55
C GLU A 13 -6.09 4.10 -18.19
N VAL A 14 -6.45 4.41 -16.94
CA VAL A 14 -6.56 5.79 -16.42
C VAL A 14 -5.28 6.21 -15.68
N PHE A 15 -4.79 5.34 -14.80
CA PHE A 15 -3.66 5.63 -13.92
C PHE A 15 -2.37 5.00 -14.44
N LYS A 16 -1.36 5.82 -14.67
CA LYS A 16 -0.04 5.34 -15.15
C LYS A 16 0.91 4.98 -14.02
N MET A 17 0.66 5.52 -12.84
CA MET A 17 1.46 5.28 -11.66
C MET A 17 0.64 5.51 -10.39
N ALA A 18 1.08 4.90 -9.30
CA ALA A 18 0.59 5.21 -7.97
C ALA A 18 1.71 5.08 -6.94
N VAL A 19 1.75 5.98 -5.97
CA VAL A 19 2.68 5.91 -4.84
C VAL A 19 1.90 5.46 -3.61
N ALA A 20 2.27 4.33 -3.03
CA ALA A 20 1.65 3.81 -1.83
C ALA A 20 2.60 3.91 -0.62
N VAL A 21 2.28 4.83 0.29
CA VAL A 21 3.04 5.03 1.53
C VAL A 21 2.25 4.47 2.70
N ALA A 22 2.84 3.53 3.42
CA ALA A 22 2.28 2.85 4.58
C ALA A 22 0.81 2.41 4.36
N PRO A 23 0.51 1.68 3.26
CA PRO A 23 -0.86 1.36 2.92
C PRO A 23 -1.44 0.26 3.82
N VAL A 24 -2.73 0.38 4.15
CA VAL A 24 -3.54 -0.79 4.41
C VAL A 24 -3.68 -1.54 3.08
N THR A 25 -3.49 -2.84 3.08
CA THR A 25 -3.62 -3.69 1.88
C THR A 25 -4.78 -4.67 1.98
N ASN A 26 -5.21 -4.98 3.19
CA ASN A 26 -6.46 -5.65 3.48
C ASN A 26 -6.95 -5.16 4.84
N TRP A 27 -8.21 -4.85 4.97
CA TRP A 27 -8.79 -4.35 6.22
C TRP A 27 -8.80 -5.39 7.35
N ARG A 28 -8.56 -6.66 7.05
CA ARG A 28 -8.31 -7.70 8.05
C ARG A 28 -7.01 -7.47 8.85
N PHE A 29 -6.11 -6.62 8.35
CA PHE A 29 -4.82 -6.29 8.97
C PHE A 29 -4.82 -4.96 9.70
N TYR A 30 -5.98 -4.36 9.88
CA TYR A 30 -6.11 -3.10 10.62
C TYR A 30 -6.91 -3.29 11.91
N ASP A 31 -6.87 -2.29 12.81
CA ASP A 31 -7.57 -2.39 14.09
C ASP A 31 -9.09 -2.51 13.91
N ASN A 32 -9.72 -3.22 14.84
CA ASN A 32 -11.14 -3.52 14.76
C ASN A 32 -12.04 -2.33 15.16
N ILE A 33 -11.59 -1.41 16.02
CA ILE A 33 -12.39 -0.25 16.42
C ILE A 33 -12.74 0.63 15.22
N TYR A 34 -11.75 0.89 14.34
CA TYR A 34 -11.96 1.61 13.09
C TYR A 34 -12.66 0.74 12.05
N THR A 35 -12.13 -0.45 11.82
CA THR A 35 -12.51 -1.27 10.68
C THR A 35 -13.92 -1.80 10.81
N GLU A 36 -14.30 -2.39 11.94
CA GLU A 36 -15.62 -2.97 12.16
C GLU A 36 -16.74 -1.93 12.16
N ARG A 37 -16.41 -0.70 12.52
CA ARG A 37 -17.38 0.42 12.44
C ARG A 37 -17.90 0.64 11.01
N TYR A 38 -17.05 0.43 10.00
CA TYR A 38 -17.38 0.72 8.60
C TYR A 38 -17.64 -0.54 7.77
N MET A 39 -16.97 -1.62 8.10
CA MET A 39 -16.99 -2.88 7.35
C MET A 39 -17.84 -3.97 8.01
N GLY A 40 -18.24 -3.79 9.29
CA GLY A 40 -18.80 -4.87 10.10
C GLY A 40 -17.77 -5.93 10.46
N LEU A 41 -18.22 -7.04 11.01
CA LEU A 41 -17.34 -8.15 11.36
C LEU A 41 -16.85 -8.90 10.10
N PRO A 42 -15.61 -9.38 10.06
CA PRO A 42 -15.14 -10.21 8.95
C PRO A 42 -15.97 -11.47 8.72
N ALA A 43 -16.58 -12.02 9.77
CA ALA A 43 -17.48 -13.19 9.66
C ALA A 43 -18.78 -12.86 8.92
N ASP A 44 -19.24 -11.62 8.98
CA ASP A 44 -20.52 -11.19 8.38
C ASP A 44 -20.33 -10.55 6.99
N ASN A 45 -19.13 -10.04 6.70
CA ASN A 45 -18.81 -9.32 5.47
C ASN A 45 -17.45 -9.75 4.88
N GLY A 46 -17.18 -11.05 4.85
CA GLY A 46 -15.92 -11.59 4.34
C GLY A 46 -15.60 -11.12 2.91
N ASP A 47 -16.61 -11.13 2.04
CA ASP A 47 -16.45 -10.71 0.64
C ASP A 47 -16.07 -9.22 0.53
N GLY A 48 -16.65 -8.33 1.35
CA GLY A 48 -16.27 -6.91 1.36
C GLY A 48 -14.83 -6.67 1.81
N TYR A 49 -14.32 -7.48 2.75
CA TYR A 49 -12.93 -7.41 3.17
C TYR A 49 -11.95 -7.87 2.09
N ASP A 50 -12.31 -8.90 1.34
CA ASP A 50 -11.40 -9.56 0.40
C ASP A 50 -11.55 -9.06 -1.03
N ALA A 51 -12.79 -8.87 -1.53
CA ALA A 51 -13.03 -8.45 -2.89
C ALA A 51 -12.52 -7.03 -3.18
N ASP A 52 -12.62 -6.11 -2.21
CA ASP A 52 -12.14 -4.73 -2.37
C ASP A 52 -10.66 -4.54 -1.96
N SER A 53 -10.02 -5.58 -1.47
CA SER A 53 -8.61 -5.55 -1.09
C SER A 53 -7.73 -5.38 -2.34
N PRO A 54 -6.77 -4.43 -2.36
CA PRO A 54 -5.82 -4.36 -3.47
C PRO A 54 -4.97 -5.62 -3.65
N LEU A 55 -4.87 -6.48 -2.63
CA LEU A 55 -4.22 -7.79 -2.76
C LEU A 55 -4.93 -8.70 -3.77
N SER A 56 -6.26 -8.55 -3.90
CA SER A 56 -7.07 -9.33 -4.84
C SER A 56 -6.99 -8.83 -6.28
N HIS A 57 -6.35 -7.69 -6.50
CA HIS A 57 -6.29 -7.01 -7.80
C HIS A 57 -4.86 -6.83 -8.33
N VAL A 58 -3.86 -7.47 -7.73
CA VAL A 58 -2.44 -7.32 -8.12
C VAL A 58 -2.18 -7.68 -9.58
N ASP A 59 -2.95 -8.60 -10.15
CA ASP A 59 -2.85 -8.99 -11.56
C ASP A 59 -3.12 -7.81 -12.52
N GLY A 60 -3.90 -6.83 -12.09
CA GLY A 60 -4.21 -5.62 -12.85
C GLY A 60 -3.12 -4.57 -12.85
N LEU A 61 -2.03 -4.74 -12.11
CA LEU A 61 -0.93 -3.78 -12.14
C LEU A 61 -0.29 -3.73 -13.53
N ASP A 62 -0.49 -2.60 -14.20
CA ASP A 62 0.14 -2.23 -15.47
C ASP A 62 0.57 -0.75 -15.38
N GLY A 63 1.63 -0.50 -14.63
CA GLY A 63 2.13 0.85 -14.38
C GLY A 63 3.25 0.87 -13.35
N LYS A 64 3.65 2.05 -12.93
CA LYS A 64 4.75 2.23 -11.97
C LYS A 64 4.21 2.29 -10.55
N TYR A 65 4.73 1.42 -9.67
CA TYR A 65 4.23 1.27 -8.31
C TYR A 65 5.35 1.19 -7.28
N PRO A 66 5.74 2.32 -6.64
CA PRO A 66 6.56 2.31 -5.44
C PRO A 66 5.71 2.09 -4.20
N LEU A 67 6.05 1.06 -3.46
CA LEU A 67 5.51 0.71 -2.16
C LEU A 67 6.52 1.09 -1.08
N ILE A 68 6.10 1.90 -0.11
CA ILE A 68 6.99 2.49 0.90
C ILE A 68 6.39 2.26 2.27
N HIS A 69 7.21 1.83 3.26
CA HIS A 69 6.71 1.61 4.62
C HIS A 69 7.78 1.81 5.68
N GLY A 70 7.39 2.28 6.84
CA GLY A 70 8.22 2.26 8.04
C GLY A 70 8.16 0.90 8.73
N THR A 71 9.31 0.29 9.05
CA THR A 71 9.30 -1.07 9.63
C THR A 71 8.82 -1.11 11.09
N GLY A 72 8.83 0.04 11.78
CA GLY A 72 8.30 0.22 13.14
C GLY A 72 6.90 0.85 13.17
N ASP A 73 6.13 0.74 12.09
CA ASP A 73 4.77 1.28 12.02
C ASP A 73 3.84 0.48 12.96
N ASP A 74 3.39 1.14 14.01
CA ASP A 74 2.50 0.61 15.04
C ASP A 74 1.01 0.93 14.80
N ASN A 75 0.72 1.65 13.75
CA ASN A 75 -0.64 1.97 13.28
C ASN A 75 -1.04 1.01 12.15
N VAL A 76 -0.46 1.19 10.97
CA VAL A 76 -0.59 0.23 9.86
C VAL A 76 0.65 -0.65 9.85
N HIS A 77 0.53 -1.84 10.40
CA HIS A 77 1.68 -2.73 10.53
C HIS A 77 2.31 -3.04 9.17
N VAL A 78 3.64 -3.11 9.13
CA VAL A 78 4.42 -3.40 7.92
C VAL A 78 4.02 -4.73 7.25
N GLN A 79 3.36 -5.62 7.98
CA GLN A 79 2.73 -6.84 7.46
C GLN A 79 1.85 -6.55 6.24
N ASN A 80 1.12 -5.43 6.23
CA ASN A 80 0.31 -5.02 5.07
C ASN A 80 1.15 -4.96 3.79
N SER A 81 2.29 -4.26 3.85
CA SER A 81 3.19 -4.16 2.71
C SER A 81 3.90 -5.46 2.39
N MET A 82 4.26 -6.27 3.39
CA MET A 82 4.87 -7.58 3.14
C MET A 82 3.92 -8.52 2.39
N ARG A 83 2.62 -8.49 2.71
CA ARG A 83 1.61 -9.25 1.96
C ARG A 83 1.45 -8.75 0.53
N MET A 84 1.52 -7.43 0.33
CA MET A 84 1.48 -6.84 -1.01
C MET A 84 2.72 -7.22 -1.83
N VAL A 85 3.91 -7.13 -1.25
CA VAL A 85 5.18 -7.55 -1.89
C VAL A 85 5.08 -9.01 -2.34
N GLU A 86 4.66 -9.91 -1.45
CA GLU A 86 4.49 -11.33 -1.78
C GLU A 86 3.48 -11.52 -2.91
N ALA A 87 2.32 -10.88 -2.85
CA ALA A 87 1.30 -11.01 -3.88
C ALA A 87 1.79 -10.52 -5.26
N LEU A 88 2.50 -9.39 -5.30
CA LEU A 88 3.07 -8.84 -6.53
C LEU A 88 4.16 -9.73 -7.12
N ILE A 89 5.01 -10.34 -6.27
CA ILE A 89 6.03 -11.31 -6.71
C ILE A 89 5.37 -12.54 -7.32
N GLN A 90 4.35 -13.10 -6.66
CA GLN A 90 3.66 -14.29 -7.17
C GLN A 90 2.88 -14.02 -8.47
N ALA A 91 2.45 -12.76 -8.69
CA ALA A 91 1.80 -12.31 -9.92
C ALA A 91 2.80 -11.88 -11.01
N ASP A 92 4.11 -12.04 -10.81
CA ASP A 92 5.19 -11.63 -11.72
C ASP A 92 5.08 -10.15 -12.14
N LYS A 93 4.82 -9.25 -11.17
CA LYS A 93 4.67 -7.82 -11.40
C LYS A 93 5.92 -7.04 -11.02
N ASP A 94 6.27 -6.06 -11.86
CA ASP A 94 7.33 -5.10 -11.55
C ASP A 94 6.83 -4.01 -10.58
N PHE A 95 7.56 -3.79 -9.51
CA PHE A 95 7.29 -2.75 -8.52
C PHE A 95 8.58 -2.32 -7.82
N GLN A 96 8.51 -1.24 -7.06
CA GLN A 96 9.60 -0.80 -6.19
C GLN A 96 9.19 -0.93 -4.73
N TRP A 97 10.10 -1.43 -3.91
CA TRP A 97 9.90 -1.52 -2.46
C TRP A 97 10.96 -0.71 -1.72
N PHE A 98 10.52 0.15 -0.81
CA PHE A 98 11.43 0.90 0.05
C PHE A 98 10.99 0.86 1.52
N ALA A 99 11.85 0.35 2.39
CA ALA A 99 11.63 0.27 3.83
C ALA A 99 12.42 1.37 4.57
N TYR A 100 11.75 2.08 5.47
CA TYR A 100 12.38 2.98 6.42
C TYR A 100 12.57 2.26 7.75
N PRO A 101 13.82 1.91 8.14
CA PRO A 101 14.09 1.17 9.38
C PRO A 101 13.59 1.93 10.61
N ASP A 102 12.86 1.22 11.48
CA ASP A 102 12.36 1.70 12.78
C ASP A 102 11.49 2.98 12.71
N LYS A 103 11.00 3.35 11.53
CA LYS A 103 10.08 4.48 11.40
C LYS A 103 8.64 4.03 11.57
N ASN A 104 7.87 4.85 12.29
CA ASN A 104 6.44 4.67 12.48
C ASN A 104 5.63 5.16 11.26
N HIS A 105 4.30 5.21 11.39
CA HIS A 105 3.38 5.62 10.32
C HIS A 105 3.67 7.00 9.73
N GLY A 106 4.22 7.92 10.51
CA GLY A 106 4.56 9.27 10.06
C GLY A 106 5.83 9.38 9.24
N ILE A 107 6.69 8.36 9.26
CA ILE A 107 7.98 8.32 8.55
C ILE A 107 8.75 9.65 8.69
N PHE A 108 9.18 9.97 9.92
CA PHE A 108 9.85 11.23 10.22
C PHE A 108 11.07 11.06 11.13
N GLY A 109 11.76 12.16 11.41
CA GLY A 109 12.95 12.24 12.26
C GLY A 109 14.24 12.42 11.44
N GLY A 110 15.07 13.35 11.85
CA GLY A 110 16.28 13.72 11.11
C GLY A 110 15.95 14.06 9.65
N ASN A 111 16.69 13.50 8.72
CA ASN A 111 16.50 13.69 7.28
C ASN A 111 15.44 12.78 6.64
N THR A 112 14.78 11.91 7.42
CA THR A 112 13.90 10.85 6.89
C THR A 112 12.77 11.41 6.04
N ARG A 113 12.06 12.42 6.52
CA ARG A 113 10.93 13.00 5.78
C ARG A 113 11.37 13.69 4.49
N MET A 114 12.49 14.40 4.52
CA MET A 114 13.04 15.02 3.32
C MET A 114 13.47 13.97 2.29
N HIS A 115 14.08 12.88 2.74
CA HIS A 115 14.44 11.75 1.88
C HIS A 115 13.20 11.13 1.23
N LEU A 116 12.14 10.86 2.01
CA LEU A 116 10.87 10.32 1.51
C LEU A 116 10.28 11.23 0.41
N TYR A 117 10.15 12.52 0.67
CA TYR A 117 9.56 13.44 -0.31
C TYR A 117 10.41 13.61 -1.56
N ARG A 118 11.74 13.65 -1.45
CA ARG A 118 12.63 13.67 -2.62
C ARG A 118 12.48 12.42 -3.47
N MET A 119 12.42 11.25 -2.84
CA MET A 119 12.22 9.99 -3.53
C MET A 119 10.88 9.97 -4.27
N MET A 120 9.78 10.35 -3.61
CA MET A 120 8.46 10.42 -4.24
C MET A 120 8.42 11.43 -5.39
N THR A 121 8.98 12.64 -5.18
CA THR A 121 8.99 13.69 -6.20
C THR A 121 9.82 13.29 -7.42
N GLY A 122 11.00 12.70 -7.19
CA GLY A 122 11.84 12.16 -8.26
C GLY A 122 11.11 11.09 -9.06
N PHE A 123 10.51 10.13 -8.36
CA PHE A 123 9.72 9.08 -9.00
C PHE A 123 8.58 9.65 -9.85
N ILE A 124 7.82 10.61 -9.34
CA ILE A 124 6.73 11.26 -10.09
C ILE A 124 7.28 11.97 -11.33
N ALA A 125 8.36 12.74 -11.18
CA ALA A 125 8.95 13.48 -12.30
C ALA A 125 9.52 12.58 -13.41
N GLU A 126 9.97 11.37 -13.07
CA GLU A 126 10.52 10.41 -14.02
C GLU A 126 9.46 9.59 -14.76
N ASN A 127 8.24 9.46 -14.19
CA ASN A 127 7.22 8.52 -14.68
C ASN A 127 5.88 9.18 -15.11
N LEU A 128 5.75 10.49 -14.97
CA LEU A 128 4.69 11.30 -15.57
C LEU A 128 5.18 11.89 -16.89
#